data_ab1b6ed94f38c0dc0b57f1c898fbbab9
#
_entry.id   ab1b6ed94f38c0dc0b57f1c898fbbab9
#
_cell.length_a   1.000
_cell.length_b   1.000
_cell.length_c   1.000
_cell.angle_alpha   90.00
_cell.angle_beta   90.00
_cell.angle_gamma   90.00
#
_symmetry.space_group_name_H-M   'P 1'
#
loop_
_entity.id
_entity.type
_entity.pdbx_description
1 polymer ?
#
loop_
_entity_poly.entity_id
_entity_poly.type
_entity_poly.pdbx_seq_one_letter_code
_entity_poly.pdbx_strand_id
1 'polypeptide(L)'
;MTESTFPQYPRLVLSKGREKSLLRRHPWVFSGAVSRLEGKANLGETIDIVDHQGKWLARGAWSPASQIRARVWTFDKAESIDIAFFTRRLRQAQQWRDWLAKKDGLDSYRLIAGESDGLPGVTIDRFGHFLGCNCSAPGPNINAPH
;
A
#
# COMPACT_ATOMS: atom_id res chain seq x y z
N MET A 1 -2.23 -33.26 0.15
CA MET A 1 -2.34 -31.85 -0.29
C MET A 1 -2.15 -30.94 0.91
N THR A 2 -1.08 -30.22 0.93
CA THR A 2 -0.82 -29.31 2.03
C THR A 2 -1.69 -28.06 1.86
N GLU A 3 -2.56 -27.84 2.80
CA GLU A 3 -3.29 -26.59 2.84
C GLU A 3 -2.34 -25.44 3.11
N SER A 4 -2.51 -24.39 2.32
CA SER A 4 -1.74 -23.17 2.55
C SER A 4 -2.13 -22.58 3.90
N THR A 5 -1.16 -22.47 4.82
CA THR A 5 -1.39 -21.85 6.12
C THR A 5 -1.32 -20.33 6.04
N PHE A 6 -1.02 -19.79 4.85
CA PHE A 6 -0.95 -18.34 4.65
C PHE A 6 -2.34 -17.78 4.31
N PRO A 7 -2.71 -16.62 4.85
CA PRO A 7 -3.96 -15.97 4.49
C PRO A 7 -3.96 -15.72 2.98
N GLN A 8 -5.00 -16.18 2.32
CA GLN A 8 -5.17 -15.91 0.90
C GLN A 8 -5.91 -14.58 0.75
N TYR A 9 -5.26 -13.64 0.11
CA TYR A 9 -5.89 -12.37 -0.23
C TYR A 9 -6.75 -12.54 -1.49
N PRO A 10 -7.83 -11.77 -1.64
CA PRO A 10 -8.52 -11.67 -2.92
C PRO A 10 -7.55 -11.26 -4.01
N ARG A 11 -7.82 -11.67 -5.25
CA ARG A 11 -6.89 -11.47 -6.37
C ARG A 11 -7.47 -10.50 -7.37
N LEU A 12 -6.76 -9.41 -7.61
CA LEU A 12 -7.08 -8.46 -8.68
C LEU A 12 -6.35 -8.91 -9.94
N VAL A 13 -7.12 -9.34 -10.94
CA VAL A 13 -6.56 -9.82 -12.21
C VAL A 13 -6.49 -8.67 -13.21
N LEU A 14 -5.32 -8.41 -13.74
CA LEU A 14 -5.10 -7.38 -14.74
C LEU A 14 -5.39 -7.91 -16.15
N SER A 15 -5.86 -7.02 -17.02
CA SER A 15 -6.03 -7.33 -18.43
C SER A 15 -4.68 -7.54 -19.11
N LYS A 16 -4.67 -8.37 -20.15
CA LYS A 16 -3.46 -8.68 -20.92
C LYS A 16 -2.77 -7.40 -21.40
N GLY A 17 -1.49 -7.30 -21.14
CA GLY A 17 -0.67 -6.15 -21.53
C GLY A 17 -0.69 -4.99 -20.56
N ARG A 18 -1.54 -5.04 -19.52
CA ARG A 18 -1.67 -3.95 -18.53
C ARG A 18 -0.74 -4.13 -17.32
N GLU A 19 0.01 -5.22 -17.26
CA GLU A 19 0.97 -5.51 -16.20
C GLU A 19 2.25 -4.67 -16.30
N LYS A 20 2.49 -4.01 -17.40
CA LYS A 20 3.76 -3.31 -17.70
C LYS A 20 4.09 -2.22 -16.69
N SER A 21 3.08 -1.47 -16.24
CA SER A 21 3.28 -0.41 -15.24
C SER A 21 3.78 -0.98 -13.92
N LEU A 22 3.21 -2.10 -13.47
CA LEU A 22 3.64 -2.75 -12.23
C LEU A 22 5.04 -3.35 -12.36
N LEU A 23 5.38 -3.89 -13.52
CA LEU A 23 6.73 -4.39 -13.77
C LEU A 23 7.76 -3.26 -13.71
N ARG A 24 7.37 -2.05 -13.98
CA ARG A 24 8.18 -0.83 -13.82
C ARG A 24 8.10 -0.23 -12.42
N ARG A 25 7.48 -0.94 -11.48
CA ARG A 25 7.31 -0.51 -10.09
C ARG A 25 6.43 0.72 -9.91
N HIS A 26 5.48 0.96 -10.82
CA HIS A 26 4.49 2.00 -10.64
C HIS A 26 3.48 1.56 -9.56
N PRO A 27 3.23 2.38 -8.52
CA PRO A 27 2.47 1.93 -7.35
C PRO A 27 0.95 2.00 -7.52
N TRP A 28 0.43 2.42 -8.66
CA TRP A 28 -1.00 2.58 -8.87
C TRP A 28 -1.52 1.66 -9.97
N VAL A 29 -2.68 1.06 -9.72
CA VAL A 29 -3.42 0.30 -10.72
C VAL A 29 -4.70 1.06 -11.06
N PHE A 30 -4.80 1.51 -12.29
CA PHE A 30 -5.98 2.27 -12.76
C PHE A 30 -7.11 1.33 -13.17
N SER A 31 -8.34 1.84 -13.12
CA SER A 31 -9.55 1.06 -13.43
C SER A 31 -9.50 0.42 -14.82
N GLY A 32 -8.92 1.09 -15.81
CA GLY A 32 -8.79 0.57 -17.17
C GLY A 32 -7.87 -0.65 -17.30
N ALA A 33 -7.03 -0.92 -16.30
CA ALA A 33 -6.13 -2.06 -16.30
C ALA A 33 -6.75 -3.32 -15.68
N VAL A 34 -7.89 -3.19 -15.01
CA VAL A 34 -8.51 -4.28 -14.24
C VAL A 34 -9.41 -5.12 -15.13
N SER A 35 -9.19 -6.43 -15.12
CA SER A 35 -10.08 -7.40 -15.76
C SER A 35 -11.21 -7.80 -14.80
N ARG A 36 -10.85 -8.28 -13.61
CA ARG A 36 -11.81 -8.73 -12.60
C ARG A 36 -11.16 -8.83 -11.23
N LEU A 37 -12.00 -8.87 -10.20
CA LEU A 37 -11.57 -9.21 -8.85
C LEU A 37 -12.06 -10.63 -8.53
N GLU A 38 -11.15 -11.52 -8.19
CA GLU A 38 -11.48 -12.87 -7.73
C GLU A 38 -11.54 -12.87 -6.21
N GLY A 39 -12.69 -13.23 -5.66
CA GLY A 39 -12.96 -13.12 -4.23
C GLY A 39 -13.68 -11.83 -3.89
N LYS A 40 -13.72 -11.50 -2.63
CA LYS A 40 -14.39 -10.29 -2.12
C LYS A 40 -13.42 -9.46 -1.31
N ALA A 41 -13.41 -8.16 -1.58
CA ALA A 41 -12.62 -7.21 -0.81
C ALA A 41 -13.42 -5.93 -0.60
N ASN A 42 -13.41 -5.43 0.62
CA ASN A 42 -13.96 -4.14 0.96
C ASN A 42 -12.93 -3.03 0.75
N LEU A 43 -13.40 -1.80 0.77
CA LEU A 43 -12.56 -0.63 0.64
C LEU A 43 -11.38 -0.66 1.64
N GLY A 44 -10.16 -0.54 1.16
CA GLY A 44 -8.95 -0.53 1.98
C GLY A 44 -8.39 -1.89 2.34
N GLU A 45 -9.09 -2.97 2.02
CA GLU A 45 -8.56 -4.32 2.30
C GLU A 45 -7.39 -4.65 1.37
N THR A 46 -6.52 -5.50 1.86
CA THR A 46 -5.35 -5.96 1.11
C THR A 46 -5.75 -6.98 0.06
N ILE A 47 -5.24 -6.81 -1.14
CA ILE A 47 -5.44 -7.72 -2.27
C ILE A 47 -4.09 -8.07 -2.91
N ASP A 48 -4.03 -9.27 -3.52
CA ASP A 48 -2.94 -9.63 -4.40
C ASP A 48 -3.27 -9.16 -5.82
N ILE A 49 -2.26 -8.67 -6.53
CA ILE A 49 -2.41 -8.22 -7.91
C ILE A 49 -1.65 -9.19 -8.80
N VAL A 50 -2.36 -9.78 -9.76
CA VAL A 50 -1.82 -10.79 -10.66
C VAL A 50 -2.06 -10.39 -12.12
N ASP A 51 -1.26 -10.95 -13.03
CA ASP A 51 -1.48 -10.74 -14.46
C ASP A 51 -2.61 -11.64 -14.98
N HIS A 52 -2.89 -11.56 -16.28
CA HIS A 52 -3.97 -12.34 -16.92
C HIS A 52 -3.73 -13.85 -16.86
N GLN A 53 -2.51 -14.29 -16.60
CA GLN A 53 -2.15 -15.72 -16.46
C GLN A 53 -2.08 -16.17 -15.01
N GLY A 54 -2.38 -15.29 -14.06
CA GLY A 54 -2.33 -15.59 -12.64
C GLY A 54 -0.97 -15.42 -11.99
N LYS A 55 0.01 -14.87 -12.71
CA LYS A 55 1.33 -14.59 -12.16
C LYS A 55 1.25 -13.43 -11.17
N TRP A 56 1.76 -13.63 -9.95
CA TRP A 56 1.77 -12.62 -8.90
C TRP A 56 2.68 -11.44 -9.29
N LEU A 57 2.18 -10.22 -9.10
CA LEU A 57 2.90 -8.99 -9.44
C LEU A 57 3.16 -8.13 -8.22
N ALA A 58 2.15 -7.94 -7.37
CA ALA A 58 2.23 -7.01 -6.24
C ALA A 58 1.12 -7.30 -5.24
N ARG A 59 1.17 -6.60 -4.12
CA ARG A 59 0.11 -6.62 -3.11
C ARG A 59 -0.20 -5.20 -2.73
N GLY A 60 -1.48 -4.88 -2.58
CA GLY A 60 -1.89 -3.50 -2.32
C GLY A 60 -3.25 -3.36 -1.68
N ALA A 61 -3.68 -2.12 -1.51
CA ALA A 61 -4.98 -1.76 -0.96
C ALA A 61 -6.01 -1.61 -2.08
N TRP A 62 -7.19 -2.16 -1.87
CA TRP A 62 -8.30 -2.15 -2.83
C TRP A 62 -9.17 -0.90 -2.67
N SER A 63 -9.58 -0.31 -3.80
CA SER A 63 -10.48 0.84 -3.82
C SER A 63 -11.50 0.68 -4.96
N PRO A 64 -12.71 0.15 -4.68
CA PRO A 64 -13.67 -0.22 -5.73
C PRO A 64 -14.28 0.96 -6.47
N ALA A 65 -14.34 2.12 -5.86
CA ALA A 65 -15.01 3.30 -6.43
C ALA A 65 -14.07 4.34 -7.05
N SER A 66 -12.76 4.19 -6.83
CA SER A 66 -11.78 5.13 -7.33
C SER A 66 -11.25 4.73 -8.71
N GLN A 67 -10.84 5.70 -9.53
CA GLN A 67 -10.11 5.41 -10.77
C GLN A 67 -8.79 4.71 -10.50
N ILE A 68 -8.17 4.97 -9.35
CA ILE A 68 -7.03 4.19 -8.86
C ILE A 68 -7.61 3.02 -8.07
N ARG A 69 -7.79 1.88 -8.73
CA ARG A 69 -8.40 0.67 -8.14
C ARG A 69 -7.55 0.02 -7.07
N ALA A 70 -6.25 0.11 -7.19
CA ALA A 70 -5.35 -0.42 -6.18
C ALA A 70 -4.11 0.46 -6.04
N ARG A 71 -3.62 0.56 -4.81
CA ARG A 71 -2.36 1.23 -4.48
C ARG A 71 -1.44 0.20 -3.88
N VAL A 72 -0.26 0.03 -4.48
CA VAL A 72 0.66 -1.06 -4.13
C VAL A 72 1.35 -0.78 -2.80
N TRP A 73 1.28 -1.74 -1.89
CA TRP A 73 2.05 -1.74 -0.64
C TRP A 73 3.43 -2.35 -0.82
N THR A 74 3.50 -3.48 -1.54
CA THR A 74 4.76 -4.20 -1.70
C THR A 74 4.81 -4.93 -3.04
N PHE A 75 6.01 -5.05 -3.57
CA PHE A 75 6.32 -5.90 -4.73
C PHE A 75 7.00 -7.20 -4.31
N ASP A 76 7.08 -7.49 -3.01
CA ASP A 76 7.66 -8.71 -2.47
C ASP A 76 6.55 -9.63 -1.96
N LYS A 77 6.39 -10.79 -2.60
CA LYS A 77 5.34 -11.76 -2.27
C LYS A 77 5.49 -12.32 -0.86
N ALA A 78 6.72 -12.41 -0.36
CA ALA A 78 7.01 -12.93 0.98
C ALA A 78 6.63 -11.94 2.08
N GLU A 79 6.40 -10.68 1.73
CA GLU A 79 6.10 -9.63 2.71
C GLU A 79 4.60 -9.63 3.04
N SER A 80 4.27 -9.84 4.31
CA SER A 80 2.89 -9.76 4.79
C SER A 80 2.54 -8.31 5.12
N ILE A 81 1.30 -7.91 4.82
CA ILE A 81 0.79 -6.58 5.13
C ILE A 81 0.13 -6.64 6.49
N ASP A 82 0.90 -6.38 7.52
CA ASP A 82 0.49 -6.45 8.91
C ASP A 82 1.01 -5.24 9.71
N ILE A 83 0.76 -5.23 11.00
CA ILE A 83 1.22 -4.14 11.88
C ILE A 83 2.73 -3.98 11.82
N ALA A 84 3.47 -5.09 11.75
CA ALA A 84 4.93 -5.06 11.65
C ALA A 84 5.41 -4.39 10.36
N PHE A 85 4.72 -4.62 9.25
CA PHE A 85 5.00 -3.97 7.97
C PHE A 85 4.88 -2.45 8.09
N PHE A 86 3.75 -1.97 8.60
CA PHE A 86 3.52 -0.52 8.74
C PHE A 86 4.48 0.10 9.75
N THR A 87 4.75 -0.61 10.83
CA THR A 87 5.71 -0.15 11.86
C THR A 87 7.10 0.06 11.26
N ARG A 88 7.56 -0.90 10.44
CA ARG A 88 8.87 -0.77 9.78
C ARG A 88 8.92 0.44 8.85
N ARG A 89 7.87 0.64 8.05
CA ARG A 89 7.80 1.76 7.10
C ARG A 89 7.72 3.10 7.80
N LEU A 90 6.92 3.19 8.85
CA LEU A 90 6.82 4.40 9.66
C LEU A 90 8.16 4.74 10.34
N ARG A 91 8.83 3.74 10.90
CA ARG A 91 10.13 3.94 11.54
C ARG A 91 11.20 4.42 10.54
N GLN A 92 11.25 3.81 9.37
CA GLN A 92 12.21 4.22 8.35
C GLN A 92 11.98 5.68 7.92
N ALA A 93 10.75 6.06 7.69
CA ALA A 93 10.40 7.43 7.33
C ALA A 93 10.71 8.41 8.47
N GLN A 94 10.39 8.03 9.70
CA GLN A 94 10.66 8.84 10.88
C GLN A 94 12.15 9.08 11.07
N GLN A 95 12.97 8.03 11.00
CA GLN A 95 14.42 8.14 11.19
C GLN A 95 15.04 9.09 10.18
N TRP A 96 14.65 8.96 8.93
CA TRP A 96 15.15 9.83 7.87
C TRP A 96 14.76 11.30 8.08
N ARG A 97 13.48 11.52 8.40
CA ARG A 97 12.97 12.90 8.59
C ARG A 97 13.48 13.55 9.86
N ASP A 98 13.62 12.79 10.95
CA ASP A 98 14.21 13.29 12.19
C ASP A 98 15.66 13.71 11.99
N TRP A 99 16.41 12.92 11.24
CA TRP A 99 17.78 13.28 10.90
C TRP A 99 17.85 14.58 10.10
N LEU A 100 17.01 14.71 9.07
CA LEU A 100 16.94 15.94 8.27
C LEU A 100 16.49 17.13 9.10
N ALA A 101 15.48 16.96 9.94
CA ALA A 101 14.95 18.03 10.76
C ALA A 101 15.98 18.53 11.78
N LYS A 102 16.73 17.63 12.40
CA LYS A 102 17.80 18.01 13.34
C LYS A 102 18.90 18.78 12.64
N LYS A 103 19.27 18.34 11.43
CA LYS A 103 20.29 19.01 10.63
C LYS A 103 19.90 20.45 10.30
N ASP A 104 18.62 20.69 10.00
CA ASP A 104 18.10 21.99 9.58
C ASP A 104 17.42 22.78 10.73
N GLY A 105 17.36 22.23 11.93
CA GLY A 105 16.75 22.89 13.09
C GLY A 105 15.23 23.04 13.01
N LEU A 106 14.55 22.14 12.30
CA LEU A 106 13.11 22.21 12.09
C LEU A 106 12.34 21.45 13.18
N ASP A 107 11.22 22.01 13.64
CA ASP A 107 10.29 21.35 14.55
C ASP A 107 8.93 21.06 13.92
N SER A 108 8.70 21.53 12.70
CA SER A 108 7.49 21.28 11.92
C SER A 108 7.89 20.83 10.52
N TYR A 109 7.42 19.63 10.14
CA TYR A 109 7.79 19.05 8.85
C TYR A 109 6.88 17.88 8.51
N ARG A 110 6.84 17.48 7.24
CA ARG A 110 6.13 16.29 6.81
C ARG A 110 6.90 15.04 7.21
N LEU A 111 6.31 14.26 8.10
CA LEU A 111 6.91 13.03 8.61
C LEU A 111 6.75 11.87 7.64
N ILE A 112 5.56 11.74 7.02
CA ILE A 112 5.23 10.71 6.04
C ILE A 112 4.68 11.38 4.79
N ALA A 113 5.27 11.07 3.65
CA ALA A 113 4.91 11.66 2.36
C ALA A 113 4.35 10.61 1.37
N GLY A 114 3.40 9.80 1.81
CA GLY A 114 2.66 8.89 0.95
C GLY A 114 3.54 7.91 0.17
N GLU A 115 3.42 7.91 -1.14
CA GLU A 115 4.12 6.98 -2.02
C GLU A 115 5.65 7.04 -1.88
N SER A 116 6.21 8.21 -1.60
CA SER A 116 7.66 8.38 -1.41
C SER A 116 8.21 7.58 -0.24
N ASP A 117 7.38 7.34 0.76
CA ASP A 117 7.75 6.58 1.96
C ASP A 117 7.17 5.16 1.94
N GLY A 118 6.64 4.73 0.80
CA GLY A 118 6.05 3.41 0.64
C GLY A 118 4.74 3.22 1.39
N LEU A 119 4.02 4.31 1.66
CA LEU A 119 2.72 4.31 2.33
C LEU A 119 1.70 5.10 1.49
N PRO A 120 1.27 4.55 0.34
CA PRO A 120 0.39 5.25 -0.58
C PRO A 120 -0.88 5.78 0.09
N GLY A 121 -1.19 7.04 -0.16
CA GLY A 121 -2.40 7.67 0.34
C GLY A 121 -2.32 8.15 1.79
N VAL A 122 -1.18 7.99 2.46
CA VAL A 122 -1.00 8.40 3.86
C VAL A 122 -0.02 9.57 3.92
N THR A 123 -0.44 10.66 4.56
CA THR A 123 0.49 11.76 4.89
C THR A 123 0.38 12.06 6.38
N ILE A 124 1.52 12.26 7.01
CA ILE A 124 1.60 12.62 8.41
C ILE A 124 2.50 13.83 8.54
N ASP A 125 1.98 14.89 9.12
CA ASP A 125 2.72 16.13 9.37
C ASP A 125 2.97 16.30 10.86
N ARG A 126 4.17 16.68 11.20
CA ARG A 126 4.54 17.03 12.57
C ARG A 126 4.51 18.54 12.75
N PHE A 127 3.84 18.98 13.81
CA PHE A 127 3.76 20.40 14.22
C PHE A 127 4.21 20.50 15.67
N GLY A 128 5.53 20.65 15.91
CA GLY A 128 6.08 20.61 17.25
C GLY A 128 5.80 19.28 17.94
N HIS A 129 4.89 19.29 18.93
CA HIS A 129 4.48 18.07 19.65
C HIS A 129 3.21 17.42 19.10
N PHE A 130 2.61 17.99 18.04
CA PHE A 130 1.36 17.50 17.47
C PHE A 130 1.62 16.78 16.15
N LEU A 131 0.80 15.74 15.88
CA LEU A 131 0.81 15.02 14.61
C LEU A 131 -0.55 15.19 13.94
N GLY A 132 -0.52 15.62 12.67
CA GLY A 132 -1.70 15.64 11.81
C GLY A 132 -1.61 14.50 10.81
N CYS A 133 -2.64 13.66 10.75
CA CYS A 133 -2.71 12.54 9.82
C CYS A 133 -3.79 12.78 8.79
N ASN A 134 -3.45 12.64 7.51
CA ASN A 134 -4.39 12.74 6.41
C ASN A 134 -4.27 11.50 5.53
N CYS A 135 -5.40 10.81 5.30
CA CYS A 135 -5.47 9.65 4.44
C CYS A 135 -6.32 9.98 3.23
N SER A 136 -5.69 10.16 2.07
CA SER A 136 -6.39 10.42 0.80
C SER A 136 -6.92 9.14 0.14
N ALA A 137 -6.50 7.99 0.63
CA ALA A 137 -7.06 6.69 0.29
C ALA A 137 -7.34 5.94 1.58
N PRO A 138 -8.32 5.02 1.58
CA PRO A 138 -8.54 4.21 2.76
C PRO A 138 -7.28 3.41 3.06
N GLY A 139 -6.77 3.58 4.25
CA GLY A 139 -5.69 2.74 4.73
C GLY A 139 -6.19 1.33 4.98
N PRO A 140 -5.29 0.37 5.15
CA PRO A 140 -5.68 -0.98 5.48
C PRO A 140 -6.43 -0.98 6.82
N ASN A 141 -7.50 -1.74 6.86
CA ASN A 141 -8.28 -1.89 8.09
C ASN A 141 -7.59 -2.90 9.00
N ILE A 142 -6.55 -2.45 9.69
CA ILE A 142 -5.80 -3.28 10.62
C ILE A 142 -6.58 -3.57 11.90
N ASN A 143 -7.70 -2.88 12.11
CA ASN A 143 -8.56 -3.07 13.28
C ASN A 143 -9.83 -3.87 12.95
N ALA A 144 -9.97 -4.35 11.71
CA ALA A 144 -11.11 -5.17 11.36
C ALA A 144 -11.07 -6.49 12.14
N PRO A 145 -12.17 -6.90 12.74
CA PRO A 145 -12.21 -8.23 13.36
C PRO A 145 -12.02 -9.30 12.28
N HIS A 146 -11.14 -10.22 12.57
CA HIS A 146 -10.84 -11.34 11.68
C HIS A 146 -11.86 -12.45 11.85
#